data_5ec4b6cb31ff75d11f139eba310ac68e
#
_entry.id   5ec4b6cb31ff75d11f139eba310ac68e
#
_cell.length_a   1.000
_cell.length_b   1.000
_cell.length_c   1.000
_cell.angle_alpha   90.00
_cell.angle_beta   90.00
_cell.angle_gamma   90.00
#
_symmetry.space_group_name_H-M   'P 1'
#
loop_
_entity.id
_entity.type
_entity.pdbx_description
1 polymer ?
#
loop_
_entity_poly.entity_id
_entity_poly.type
_entity_poly.pdbx_seq_one_letter_code
_entity_poly.pdbx_strand_id
1 'polypeptide(L)'
;MRRAIDAALAHLPAMDGGPFGACLVRGNEVLAVAPNTVLKDHDPTCHGEMNAIRLAARKLQSHDLSGCEIYSTTEPCPMCFAAIHWARIGRLIYGTTIIEVARLGFNELTIGSRQMQALGRSPVAIYPGFLAGECRQLLAEWARMPGRQVY
;
A
#
# COMPACT_ATOMS: atom_id res chain seq x y z
N MET A 1 6.36 -5.67 -6.76
CA MET A 1 6.93 -5.06 -5.55
C MET A 1 7.96 -3.98 -5.86
N ARG A 2 9.08 -4.22 -6.57
CA ARG A 2 10.09 -3.17 -6.82
C ARG A 2 9.53 -1.88 -7.38
N ARG A 3 8.61 -1.94 -8.34
CA ARG A 3 7.93 -0.72 -8.84
C ARG A 3 7.16 0.05 -7.76
N ALA A 4 6.61 -0.62 -6.75
CA ALA A 4 5.96 0.04 -5.63
C ALA A 4 7.01 0.74 -4.73
N ILE A 5 8.14 0.10 -4.48
CA ILE A 5 9.28 0.68 -3.75
C ILE A 5 9.82 1.89 -4.51
N ASP A 6 10.09 1.75 -5.81
CA ASP A 6 10.61 2.84 -6.66
C ASP A 6 9.68 4.05 -6.67
N ALA A 7 8.37 3.83 -6.76
CA ALA A 7 7.37 4.90 -6.70
C ALA A 7 7.39 5.62 -5.35
N ALA A 8 7.49 4.89 -4.24
CA ALA A 8 7.61 5.50 -2.93
C ALA A 8 8.91 6.32 -2.81
N LEU A 9 10.06 5.73 -3.18
CA LEU A 9 11.37 6.40 -3.16
C LEU A 9 11.38 7.70 -3.97
N ALA A 10 10.81 7.69 -5.17
CA ALA A 10 10.75 8.86 -6.05
C ALA A 10 9.96 10.03 -5.45
N HIS A 11 9.03 9.76 -4.53
CA HIS A 11 8.19 10.80 -3.89
C HIS A 11 8.73 11.28 -2.53
N LEU A 12 9.71 10.58 -1.94
CA LEU A 12 10.29 10.99 -0.67
C LEU A 12 10.84 12.43 -0.68
N PRO A 13 11.60 12.89 -1.71
CA PRO A 13 12.16 14.25 -1.71
C PRO A 13 11.09 15.36 -1.73
N ALA A 14 9.92 15.08 -2.31
CA ALA A 14 8.81 16.05 -2.36
C ALA A 14 8.01 16.09 -1.04
N MET A 15 8.22 15.12 -0.13
CA MET A 15 7.45 14.96 1.11
C MET A 15 5.93 14.91 0.88
N ASP A 16 5.51 14.32 -0.23
CA ASP A 16 4.11 14.20 -0.65
C ASP A 16 3.28 13.32 0.31
N GLY A 17 3.95 12.44 1.07
CA GLY A 17 3.34 11.53 2.02
C GLY A 17 4.35 10.60 2.70
N GLY A 18 3.87 9.53 3.33
CA GLY A 18 4.71 8.51 3.97
C GLY A 18 5.45 7.61 2.95
N PRO A 19 6.39 6.79 3.43
CA PRO A 19 7.26 5.93 2.61
C PRO A 19 6.51 4.68 2.12
N PHE A 20 5.36 4.87 1.51
CA PHE A 20 4.48 3.78 1.11
C PHE A 20 4.16 3.85 -0.37
N GLY A 21 4.18 2.69 -1.02
CA GLY A 21 3.83 2.57 -2.41
C GLY A 21 3.10 1.27 -2.69
N ALA A 22 2.29 1.28 -3.74
CA ALA A 22 1.57 0.11 -4.19
C ALA A 22 1.65 -0.07 -5.71
N CYS A 23 1.58 -1.32 -6.15
CA CYS A 23 1.53 -1.71 -7.55
C CYS A 23 0.44 -2.74 -7.75
N LEU A 24 -0.47 -2.48 -8.68
CA LEU A 24 -1.56 -3.37 -9.03
C LEU A 24 -1.32 -3.97 -10.41
N VAL A 25 -1.42 -5.30 -10.50
CA VAL A 25 -1.14 -6.07 -11.72
C VAL A 25 -2.28 -7.04 -12.04
N ARG A 26 -2.43 -7.38 -13.33
CA ARG A 26 -3.31 -8.44 -13.80
C ARG A 26 -2.52 -9.30 -14.79
N GLY A 27 -2.25 -10.55 -14.41
CA GLY A 27 -1.31 -11.40 -15.15
C GLY A 27 0.08 -10.74 -15.23
N ASN A 28 0.56 -10.49 -16.45
CA ASN A 28 1.85 -9.85 -16.69
C ASN A 28 1.75 -8.31 -16.91
N GLU A 29 0.54 -7.76 -16.86
CA GLU A 29 0.29 -6.34 -17.08
C GLU A 29 0.30 -5.56 -15.78
N VAL A 30 1.11 -4.50 -15.72
CA VAL A 30 1.03 -3.49 -14.64
C VAL A 30 -0.09 -2.51 -14.98
N LEU A 31 -1.14 -2.52 -14.17
CA LEU A 31 -2.29 -1.63 -14.34
C LEU A 31 -2.06 -0.26 -13.72
N ALA A 32 -1.47 -0.23 -12.52
CA ALA A 32 -1.21 1.00 -11.78
C ALA A 32 0.00 0.85 -10.86
N VAL A 33 0.71 1.94 -10.65
CA VAL A 33 1.74 2.11 -9.61
C VAL A 33 1.48 3.46 -8.96
N ALA A 34 1.43 3.52 -7.65
CA ALA A 34 1.16 4.76 -6.95
C ALA A 34 1.90 4.84 -5.60
N PRO A 35 2.42 6.03 -5.24
CA PRO A 35 2.89 6.34 -3.91
C PRO A 35 1.73 6.79 -3.00
N ASN A 36 2.02 6.92 -1.73
CA ASN A 36 1.21 7.65 -0.76
C ASN A 36 1.31 9.16 -1.02
N THR A 37 0.17 9.85 -1.05
CA THR A 37 0.08 11.30 -1.33
C THR A 37 -0.79 12.04 -0.30
N VAL A 38 -0.92 11.50 0.91
CA VAL A 38 -1.78 12.06 1.97
C VAL A 38 -1.46 13.53 2.26
N LEU A 39 -0.18 13.89 2.37
CA LEU A 39 0.22 15.27 2.69
C LEU A 39 0.02 16.20 1.50
N LYS A 40 0.34 15.77 0.29
CA LYS A 40 0.17 16.52 -0.93
C LYS A 40 -1.29 16.86 -1.24
N ASP A 41 -2.14 15.83 -1.12
CA ASP A 41 -3.55 15.95 -1.52
C ASP A 41 -4.44 16.43 -0.35
N HIS A 42 -3.87 16.57 0.86
CA HIS A 42 -4.61 16.89 2.09
C HIS A 42 -5.79 15.92 2.31
N ASP A 43 -5.61 14.66 1.92
CA ASP A 43 -6.64 13.62 2.00
C ASP A 43 -6.08 12.39 2.72
N PRO A 44 -6.58 12.06 3.94
CA PRO A 44 -6.10 10.91 4.70
C PRO A 44 -6.38 9.57 4.01
N THR A 45 -7.19 9.55 2.98
CA THR A 45 -7.47 8.32 2.21
C THR A 45 -6.51 8.08 1.05
N CYS A 46 -5.61 9.01 0.74
CA CYS A 46 -4.66 8.90 -0.37
C CYS A 46 -3.44 8.03 -0.06
N HIS A 47 -3.67 6.84 0.53
CA HIS A 47 -2.66 5.80 0.67
C HIS A 47 -2.27 5.23 -0.69
N GLY A 48 -1.07 4.67 -0.81
CA GLY A 48 -0.56 4.09 -2.06
C GLY A 48 -1.50 3.06 -2.67
N GLU A 49 -2.07 2.18 -1.85
CA GLU A 49 -3.04 1.16 -2.28
C GLU A 49 -4.33 1.79 -2.81
N MET A 50 -4.85 2.80 -2.10
CA MET A 50 -6.06 3.51 -2.52
C MET A 50 -5.84 4.22 -3.86
N ASN A 51 -4.70 4.88 -4.03
CA ASN A 51 -4.32 5.53 -5.26
C ASN A 51 -4.16 4.53 -6.41
N ALA A 52 -3.49 3.39 -6.17
CA ALA A 52 -3.34 2.33 -7.17
C ALA A 52 -4.68 1.72 -7.59
N ILE A 53 -5.59 1.46 -6.63
CA ILE A 53 -6.94 0.96 -6.90
C ILE A 53 -7.72 1.96 -7.76
N ARG A 54 -7.72 3.25 -7.42
CA ARG A 54 -8.40 4.30 -8.18
C ARG A 54 -7.88 4.41 -9.61
N LEU A 55 -6.56 4.37 -9.79
CA LEU A 55 -5.93 4.42 -11.12
C LEU A 55 -6.28 3.20 -11.96
N ALA A 56 -6.18 1.99 -11.38
CA ALA A 56 -6.52 0.75 -12.09
C ALA A 56 -8.00 0.69 -12.47
N ALA A 57 -8.90 1.07 -11.56
CA ALA A 57 -10.34 1.10 -11.82
C ALA A 57 -10.69 2.07 -12.97
N ARG A 58 -10.07 3.25 -13.00
CA ARG A 58 -10.21 4.21 -14.10
C ARG A 58 -9.67 3.65 -15.42
N LYS A 59 -8.47 3.02 -15.40
CA LYS A 59 -7.87 2.42 -16.60
C LYS A 59 -8.74 1.33 -17.18
N LEU A 60 -9.34 0.49 -16.32
CA LEU A 60 -10.20 -0.62 -16.73
C LEU A 60 -11.68 -0.23 -16.92
N GLN A 61 -12.04 1.02 -16.59
CA GLN A 61 -13.43 1.48 -16.57
C GLN A 61 -14.36 0.54 -15.78
N SER A 62 -13.85 0.02 -14.64
CA SER A 62 -14.54 -0.97 -13.81
C SER A 62 -14.16 -0.83 -12.35
N HIS A 63 -15.13 -0.98 -11.45
CA HIS A 63 -14.88 -1.15 -10.02
C HIS A 63 -14.47 -2.59 -9.67
N ASP A 64 -14.74 -3.54 -10.55
CA ASP A 64 -14.39 -4.95 -10.38
C ASP A 64 -12.97 -5.18 -10.93
N LEU A 65 -12.05 -5.44 -10.01
CA LEU A 65 -10.64 -5.74 -10.28
C LEU A 65 -10.33 -7.22 -10.04
N SER A 66 -11.33 -8.09 -10.27
CA SER A 66 -11.14 -9.54 -10.18
C SER A 66 -10.00 -10.00 -11.10
N GLY A 67 -9.24 -11.00 -10.64
CA GLY A 67 -8.04 -11.48 -11.34
C GLY A 67 -6.81 -10.58 -11.17
N CYS A 68 -6.92 -9.48 -10.42
CA CYS A 68 -5.78 -8.65 -10.09
C CYS A 68 -5.09 -9.08 -8.80
N GLU A 69 -3.83 -8.66 -8.68
CA GLU A 69 -2.98 -8.77 -7.50
C GLU A 69 -2.48 -7.39 -7.12
N ILE A 70 -2.41 -7.10 -5.82
CA ILE A 70 -1.82 -5.85 -5.32
C ILE A 70 -0.57 -6.15 -4.50
N TYR A 71 0.49 -5.41 -4.81
CA TYR A 71 1.75 -5.40 -4.08
C TYR A 71 1.83 -4.10 -3.30
N SER A 72 1.96 -4.19 -1.98
CA SER A 72 2.15 -3.03 -1.11
C SER A 72 3.49 -3.11 -0.38
N THR A 73 4.21 -2.02 -0.27
CA THR A 73 5.50 -1.98 0.44
C THR A 73 5.33 -2.29 1.93
N THR A 74 4.14 -1.98 2.47
CA THR A 74 3.75 -2.26 3.86
C THR A 74 2.41 -2.98 3.89
N GLU A 75 2.14 -3.72 4.95
CA GLU A 75 0.84 -4.31 5.23
C GLU A 75 -0.27 -3.26 5.16
N PRO A 76 -1.30 -3.45 4.31
CA PRO A 76 -2.40 -2.51 4.20
C PRO A 76 -3.13 -2.32 5.53
N CYS A 77 -3.38 -1.06 5.89
CA CYS A 77 -4.25 -0.71 7.02
C CYS A 77 -5.69 -1.18 6.77
N PRO A 78 -6.57 -1.18 7.79
CA PRO A 78 -7.97 -1.62 7.65
C PRO A 78 -8.73 -0.93 6.51
N MET A 79 -8.51 0.36 6.28
CA MET A 79 -9.13 1.10 5.15
C MET A 79 -8.70 0.50 3.80
N CYS A 80 -7.40 0.31 3.60
CA CYS A 80 -6.86 -0.22 2.35
C CYS A 80 -7.27 -1.68 2.14
N PHE A 81 -7.25 -2.50 3.21
CA PHE A 81 -7.70 -3.90 3.12
C PHE A 81 -9.18 -3.99 2.74
N ALA A 82 -10.04 -3.15 3.34
CA ALA A 82 -11.44 -3.08 2.96
C ALA A 82 -11.62 -2.69 1.49
N ALA A 83 -10.84 -1.71 0.98
CA ALA A 83 -10.89 -1.32 -0.43
C ALA A 83 -10.43 -2.45 -1.36
N ILE A 84 -9.38 -3.21 -0.99
CA ILE A 84 -8.92 -4.40 -1.71
C ILE A 84 -10.04 -5.44 -1.82
N HIS A 85 -10.75 -5.69 -0.71
CA HIS A 85 -11.90 -6.60 -0.68
C HIS A 85 -13.04 -6.10 -1.58
N TRP A 86 -13.44 -4.82 -1.46
CA TRP A 86 -14.51 -4.23 -2.26
C TRP A 86 -14.18 -4.20 -3.76
N ALA A 87 -12.92 -4.01 -4.12
CA ALA A 87 -12.46 -4.08 -5.49
C ALA A 87 -12.34 -5.53 -6.02
N ARG A 88 -12.60 -6.54 -5.21
CA ARG A 88 -12.48 -7.97 -5.56
C ARG A 88 -11.08 -8.39 -6.00
N ILE A 89 -10.06 -7.73 -5.52
CA ILE A 89 -8.67 -8.10 -5.77
C ILE A 89 -8.40 -9.43 -5.08
N GLY A 90 -7.90 -10.43 -5.84
CA GLY A 90 -7.77 -11.81 -5.36
C GLY A 90 -6.57 -12.05 -4.46
N ARG A 91 -5.49 -11.27 -4.62
CA ARG A 91 -4.22 -11.48 -3.91
C ARG A 91 -3.65 -10.18 -3.38
N LEU A 92 -3.22 -10.21 -2.12
CA LEU A 92 -2.48 -9.16 -1.46
C LEU A 92 -1.09 -9.68 -1.12
N ILE A 93 -0.06 -9.01 -1.63
CA ILE A 93 1.34 -9.30 -1.37
C ILE A 93 1.96 -8.06 -0.72
N TYR A 94 2.55 -8.19 0.49
CA TYR A 94 3.16 -7.03 1.14
C TYR A 94 4.52 -7.32 1.75
N GLY A 95 5.30 -6.24 2.00
CA GLY A 95 6.66 -6.30 2.52
C GLY A 95 6.72 -6.26 4.04
N THR A 96 6.68 -5.06 4.63
CA THR A 96 6.74 -4.82 6.08
C THR A 96 5.36 -4.89 6.72
N THR A 97 5.30 -4.89 8.06
CA THR A 97 4.06 -5.00 8.83
C THR A 97 3.58 -3.63 9.34
N ILE A 98 2.28 -3.51 9.67
CA ILE A 98 1.71 -2.35 10.36
C ILE A 98 2.49 -2.03 11.64
N ILE A 99 2.90 -3.06 12.42
CA ILE A 99 3.63 -2.87 13.68
C ILE A 99 5.00 -2.24 13.44
N GLU A 100 5.70 -2.58 12.35
CA GLU A 100 6.98 -1.95 12.00
C GLU A 100 6.79 -0.46 11.69
N VAL A 101 5.69 -0.08 11.03
CA VAL A 101 5.36 1.31 10.69
C VAL A 101 4.90 2.11 11.91
N ALA A 102 4.07 1.53 12.77
CA ALA A 102 3.64 2.16 14.02
C ALA A 102 4.83 2.58 14.91
N ARG A 103 5.93 1.77 14.90
CA ARG A 103 7.18 2.11 15.61
C ARG A 103 7.90 3.35 15.07
N LEU A 104 7.58 3.78 13.85
CA LEU A 104 8.10 5.01 13.24
C LEU A 104 7.27 6.25 13.61
N GLY A 105 6.17 6.08 14.34
CA GLY A 105 5.31 7.13 14.85
C GLY A 105 4.01 7.35 14.07
N PHE A 106 3.76 6.60 12.99
CA PHE A 106 2.49 6.69 12.27
C PHE A 106 1.30 6.25 13.13
N ASN A 107 0.16 6.96 12.98
CA ASN A 107 -1.08 6.70 13.73
C ASN A 107 -1.85 5.51 13.12
N GLU A 108 -1.26 4.32 13.21
CA GLU A 108 -1.83 3.11 12.63
C GLU A 108 -2.91 2.47 13.49
N LEU A 109 -3.98 2.00 12.85
CA LEU A 109 -4.89 1.04 13.46
C LEU A 109 -4.21 -0.34 13.45
N THR A 110 -3.91 -0.87 14.64
CA THR A 110 -3.15 -2.13 14.80
C THR A 110 -3.99 -3.39 14.55
N ILE A 111 -4.85 -3.36 13.53
CA ILE A 111 -5.65 -4.49 13.06
C ILE A 111 -5.01 -4.99 11.76
N GLY A 112 -4.30 -6.11 11.83
CA GLY A 112 -3.59 -6.67 10.68
C GLY A 112 -4.51 -7.24 9.60
N SER A 113 -4.01 -7.32 8.38
CA SER A 113 -4.75 -7.83 7.20
C SER A 113 -5.30 -9.25 7.42
N ARG A 114 -4.58 -10.14 8.10
CA ARG A 114 -5.06 -11.49 8.42
C ARG A 114 -6.23 -11.48 9.41
N GLN A 115 -6.23 -10.56 10.36
CA GLN A 115 -7.32 -10.40 11.31
C GLN A 115 -8.57 -9.85 10.60
N MET A 116 -8.40 -8.85 9.74
CA MET A 116 -9.47 -8.33 8.88
C MET A 116 -10.05 -9.44 7.97
N GLN A 117 -9.18 -10.24 7.35
CA GLN A 117 -9.58 -11.39 6.52
C GLN A 117 -10.45 -12.38 7.31
N ALA A 118 -9.97 -12.80 8.48
CA ALA A 118 -10.65 -13.82 9.29
C ALA A 118 -12.01 -13.33 9.81
N LEU A 119 -12.07 -12.15 10.42
CA LEU A 119 -13.28 -11.57 10.99
C LEU A 119 -14.29 -11.17 9.89
N GLY A 120 -13.82 -10.62 8.78
CA GLY A 120 -14.64 -10.21 7.64
C GLY A 120 -14.95 -11.33 6.65
N ARG A 121 -14.42 -12.55 6.86
CA ARG A 121 -14.55 -13.68 5.92
C ARG A 121 -14.17 -13.30 4.49
N SER A 122 -13.13 -12.47 4.34
CA SER A 122 -12.67 -12.01 3.03
C SER A 122 -11.95 -13.14 2.27
N PRO A 123 -12.23 -13.34 0.96
CA PRO A 123 -11.57 -14.37 0.15
C PRO A 123 -10.16 -13.96 -0.32
N VAL A 124 -9.68 -12.77 0.01
CA VAL A 124 -8.37 -12.26 -0.43
C VAL A 124 -7.24 -13.14 0.10
N ALA A 125 -6.44 -13.74 -0.79
CA ALA A 125 -5.26 -14.50 -0.39
C ALA A 125 -4.11 -13.55 0.00
N ILE A 126 -3.49 -13.78 1.18
CA ILE A 126 -2.50 -12.87 1.77
C ILE A 126 -1.12 -13.50 1.81
N TYR A 127 -0.13 -12.80 1.25
CA TYR A 127 1.28 -13.21 1.18
C TYR A 127 2.19 -12.14 1.82
N PRO A 128 2.54 -12.31 3.11
CA PRO A 128 3.38 -11.35 3.85
C PRO A 128 4.87 -11.55 3.57
N GLY A 129 5.66 -10.50 3.81
CA GLY A 129 7.12 -10.57 3.86
C GLY A 129 7.84 -10.59 2.51
N PHE A 130 7.13 -10.32 1.40
CA PHE A 130 7.73 -10.30 0.08
C PHE A 130 8.63 -9.07 -0.12
N LEU A 131 9.93 -9.29 -0.36
CA LEU A 131 10.98 -8.27 -0.41
C LEU A 131 11.03 -7.39 0.86
N ALA A 132 10.74 -7.97 2.01
CA ALA A 132 10.67 -7.25 3.28
C ALA A 132 11.98 -6.49 3.61
N GLY A 133 13.14 -7.02 3.23
CA GLY A 133 14.44 -6.34 3.38
C GLY A 133 14.50 -5.01 2.61
N GLU A 134 14.12 -5.01 1.34
CA GLU A 134 14.07 -3.80 0.50
C GLU A 134 13.02 -2.81 1.02
N CYS A 135 11.86 -3.30 1.48
CA CYS A 135 10.84 -2.43 2.08
C CYS A 135 11.29 -1.81 3.41
N ARG A 136 12.06 -2.53 4.26
CA ARG A 136 12.67 -1.94 5.47
C ARG A 136 13.72 -0.89 5.13
N GLN A 137 14.48 -1.06 4.05
CA GLN A 137 15.42 -0.04 3.59
C GLN A 137 14.69 1.25 3.22
N LEU A 138 13.58 1.17 2.49
CA LEU A 138 12.71 2.31 2.18
C LEU A 138 12.26 3.04 3.44
N LEU A 139 11.76 2.30 4.46
CA LEU A 139 11.37 2.88 5.74
C LEU A 139 12.55 3.55 6.45
N ALA A 140 13.74 2.94 6.41
CA ALA A 140 14.95 3.48 7.03
C ALA A 140 15.46 4.73 6.32
N GLU A 141 15.37 4.82 5.00
CA GLU A 141 15.71 6.01 4.22
C GLU A 141 14.80 7.18 4.62
N TRP A 142 13.49 6.96 4.62
CA TRP A 142 12.53 7.96 5.06
C TRP A 142 12.78 8.41 6.50
N ALA A 143 13.08 7.47 7.41
CA ALA A 143 13.32 7.79 8.83
C ALA A 143 14.53 8.72 9.06
N ARG A 144 15.47 8.78 8.12
CA ARG A 144 16.65 9.67 8.16
C ARG A 144 16.39 11.05 7.55
N MET A 145 15.26 11.23 6.86
CA MET A 145 15.00 12.50 6.17
C MET A 145 14.67 13.62 7.15
N PRO A 146 15.31 14.80 7.02
CA PRO A 146 14.95 15.97 7.80
C PRO A 146 13.57 16.47 7.37
N GLY A 147 12.77 16.95 8.33
CA GLY A 147 11.45 17.53 8.06
C GLY A 147 10.34 16.52 7.71
N ARG A 148 10.61 15.21 7.79
CA ARG A 148 9.57 14.19 7.59
C ARG A 148 8.39 14.40 8.55
N GLN A 149 7.20 14.14 8.08
CA GLN A 149 5.97 14.23 8.86
C GLN A 149 5.34 12.84 9.01
N VAL A 150 4.87 12.55 10.21
CA VAL A 150 4.00 11.40 10.52
C VAL A 150 2.56 11.89 10.66
N TYR A 151 1.60 11.05 10.36
CA TYR A 151 0.18 11.36 10.44
C TYR A 151 -0.63 10.13 10.81
#